data_6d9d4ad8257acddfd01800e48522bd71
#
_entry.id   6d9d4ad8257acddfd01800e48522bd71
#
_cell.length_a   1.000
_cell.length_b   1.000
_cell.length_c   1.000
_cell.angle_alpha   90.00
_cell.angle_beta   90.00
_cell.angle_gamma   90.00
#
_symmetry.space_group_name_H-M   'P 1'
#
loop_
_entity.id
_entity.type
_entity.pdbx_description
1 polymer ?
#
loop_
_entity_poly.entity_id
_entity_poly.type
_entity_poly.pdbx_seq_one_letter_code
_entity_poly.pdbx_strand_id
1 'polypeptide(L)'
;MRVLRSRKKWGAATAGVAVIGTFAAVALGSPSFNFTSTPLVTANLDNKVQLNSDRIKLQTKDPTVVRVATVVFGPGGSSGWHHHPGFVIVSVKSGSVTVWHSDCSQETYGAGSAFVESGDDPGQVTSVDGATNYVTYVVPNVSPLVFRIDDDPPACAS
;
A
#
# COMPACT_ATOMS: atom_id res chain seq x y z
N MET A 1 69.52 -8.38 -57.60
CA MET A 1 69.25 -8.30 -56.14
C MET A 1 67.88 -7.68 -55.95
N ARG A 2 66.86 -8.51 -55.63
CA ARG A 2 65.49 -8.05 -55.39
C ARG A 2 65.23 -8.00 -53.88
N VAL A 3 64.93 -6.82 -53.35
CA VAL A 3 64.66 -6.60 -51.98
C VAL A 3 63.10 -6.79 -51.78
N LEU A 4 62.72 -7.81 -51.00
CA LEU A 4 61.35 -8.04 -50.60
C LEU A 4 60.99 -7.11 -49.44
N ARG A 5 60.02 -6.22 -49.63
CA ARG A 5 59.41 -5.41 -48.58
C ARG A 5 58.31 -6.22 -47.90
N SER A 6 58.51 -6.56 -46.63
CA SER A 6 57.51 -7.12 -45.73
C SER A 6 56.47 -6.06 -45.36
N ARG A 7 55.22 -6.34 -45.66
CA ARG A 7 54.03 -5.51 -45.18
C ARG A 7 53.56 -6.05 -43.85
N LYS A 8 53.76 -5.29 -42.76
CA LYS A 8 53.13 -5.53 -41.46
C LYS A 8 51.63 -5.15 -41.57
N LYS A 9 50.78 -6.16 -41.37
CA LYS A 9 49.32 -5.94 -41.19
C LYS A 9 49.10 -5.51 -39.76
N TRP A 10 48.56 -4.31 -39.55
CA TRP A 10 48.04 -3.86 -38.26
C TRP A 10 46.61 -4.34 -38.14
N GLY A 11 46.37 -5.25 -37.19
CA GLY A 11 45.00 -5.62 -36.79
C GLY A 11 44.44 -4.56 -35.85
N ALA A 12 43.36 -3.93 -36.24
CA ALA A 12 42.58 -3.05 -35.36
C ALA A 12 41.75 -3.92 -34.40
N ALA A 13 42.09 -3.87 -33.13
CA ALA A 13 41.29 -4.47 -32.07
C ALA A 13 40.17 -3.48 -31.73
N THR A 14 38.93 -3.81 -32.12
CA THR A 14 37.73 -3.09 -31.67
C THR A 14 37.39 -3.56 -30.26
N ALA A 15 37.65 -2.73 -29.25
CA ALA A 15 37.17 -2.92 -27.90
C ALA A 15 35.65 -2.61 -27.84
N GLY A 16 34.84 -3.65 -27.77
CA GLY A 16 33.42 -3.50 -27.52
C GLY A 16 33.18 -3.09 -26.06
N VAL A 17 32.64 -1.88 -25.85
CA VAL A 17 32.14 -1.43 -24.54
C VAL A 17 30.81 -2.10 -24.32
N ALA A 18 30.72 -3.08 -23.43
CA ALA A 18 29.47 -3.63 -22.93
C ALA A 18 28.87 -2.63 -21.94
N VAL A 19 27.84 -1.90 -22.34
CA VAL A 19 27.03 -1.11 -21.44
C VAL A 19 26.13 -2.07 -20.67
N ILE A 20 26.49 -2.39 -19.43
CA ILE A 20 25.63 -3.11 -18.50
C ILE A 20 24.61 -2.09 -17.97
N GLY A 21 23.45 -2.07 -18.59
CA GLY A 21 22.30 -1.32 -18.09
C GLY A 21 21.83 -1.96 -16.77
N THR A 22 22.08 -1.31 -15.66
CA THR A 22 21.43 -1.64 -14.39
C THR A 22 19.97 -1.22 -14.51
N PHE A 23 19.08 -2.17 -14.76
CA PHE A 23 17.65 -1.96 -14.57
C PHE A 23 17.43 -1.82 -13.07
N ALA A 24 17.15 -0.60 -12.59
CA ALA A 24 16.56 -0.40 -11.28
C ALA A 24 15.17 -1.05 -11.34
N ALA A 25 15.00 -2.17 -10.65
CA ALA A 25 13.67 -2.70 -10.39
C ALA A 25 12.93 -1.64 -9.56
N VAL A 26 11.98 -0.96 -10.15
CA VAL A 26 11.01 -0.17 -9.39
C VAL A 26 10.18 -1.20 -8.66
N ALA A 27 10.34 -1.29 -7.35
CA ALA A 27 9.45 -2.06 -6.50
C ALA A 27 8.06 -1.46 -6.68
N LEU A 28 7.20 -2.16 -7.39
CA LEU A 28 5.79 -1.84 -7.48
C LEU A 28 5.16 -2.55 -6.29
N GLY A 29 4.64 -1.80 -5.33
CA GLY A 29 3.90 -2.35 -4.21
C GLY A 29 2.86 -3.36 -4.70
N SER A 30 2.45 -4.31 -3.86
CA SER A 30 1.53 -5.36 -4.28
C SER A 30 0.18 -4.75 -4.69
N PRO A 31 -0.25 -4.91 -5.95
CA PRO A 31 -1.47 -4.28 -6.44
C PRO A 31 -2.71 -4.88 -5.75
N SER A 32 -3.73 -4.04 -5.54
CA SER A 32 -5.05 -4.55 -5.18
C SER A 32 -5.64 -5.41 -6.30
N PHE A 33 -6.39 -6.43 -5.93
CA PHE A 33 -7.06 -7.33 -6.88
C PHE A 33 -8.50 -7.56 -6.45
N ASN A 34 -9.44 -7.53 -7.40
CA ASN A 34 -10.87 -7.72 -7.17
C ASN A 34 -11.38 -6.90 -5.97
N PHE A 35 -10.99 -5.61 -5.95
CA PHE A 35 -11.17 -4.66 -4.87
C PHE A 35 -11.67 -3.33 -5.42
N THR A 36 -12.66 -2.72 -4.76
CA THR A 36 -13.18 -1.41 -5.13
C THR A 36 -13.42 -0.57 -3.88
N SER A 37 -12.91 0.65 -3.88
CA SER A 37 -13.19 1.65 -2.84
C SER A 37 -13.94 2.82 -3.45
N THR A 38 -15.13 3.09 -2.93
CA THR A 38 -16.01 4.18 -3.39
C THR A 38 -16.21 5.19 -2.26
N PRO A 39 -15.62 6.39 -2.36
CA PRO A 39 -15.85 7.46 -1.40
C PRO A 39 -17.32 7.87 -1.36
N LEU A 40 -17.87 8.00 -0.16
CA LEU A 40 -19.23 8.50 0.09
C LEU A 40 -19.20 9.97 0.48
N VAL A 41 -18.28 10.35 1.36
CA VAL A 41 -18.10 11.73 1.83
C VAL A 41 -16.65 11.93 2.25
N THR A 42 -16.15 13.14 2.03
CA THR A 42 -14.87 13.62 2.58
C THR A 42 -15.11 14.97 3.22
N ALA A 43 -14.70 15.13 4.48
CA ALA A 43 -14.94 16.33 5.28
C ALA A 43 -13.71 16.68 6.11
N ASN A 44 -13.56 17.95 6.47
CA ASN A 44 -12.47 18.41 7.30
C ASN A 44 -12.88 18.49 8.78
N LEU A 45 -11.97 18.12 9.65
CA LEU A 45 -11.93 18.51 11.06
C LEU A 45 -10.89 19.63 11.19
N ASP A 46 -11.35 20.88 11.07
CA ASP A 46 -10.47 22.05 10.97
C ASP A 46 -9.75 22.37 12.28
N ASN A 47 -10.23 21.83 13.39
CA ASN A 47 -9.65 22.03 14.72
C ASN A 47 -9.13 20.71 15.28
N LYS A 48 -8.13 20.81 16.16
CA LYS A 48 -7.68 19.67 16.97
C LYS A 48 -8.84 19.15 17.79
N VAL A 49 -9.01 17.83 17.78
CA VAL A 49 -9.98 17.13 18.61
C VAL A 49 -9.29 16.65 19.86
N GLN A 50 -9.83 16.97 21.03
CA GLN A 50 -9.45 16.40 22.30
C GLN A 50 -10.72 15.99 23.05
N LEU A 51 -11.06 14.74 22.92
CA LEU A 51 -12.20 14.14 23.63
C LEU A 51 -11.65 13.12 24.62
N ASN A 52 -12.02 13.30 25.87
CA ASN A 52 -11.75 12.34 26.93
C ASN A 52 -13.07 12.09 27.66
N SER A 53 -13.73 10.99 27.33
CA SER A 53 -14.90 10.50 28.02
C SER A 53 -14.52 9.35 28.96
N ASP A 54 -15.49 8.78 29.67
CA ASP A 54 -15.26 7.76 30.70
C ASP A 54 -14.33 6.62 30.25
N ARG A 55 -14.50 6.12 29.01
CA ARG A 55 -13.74 4.94 28.50
C ARG A 55 -13.11 5.15 27.12
N ILE A 56 -13.29 6.32 26.52
CA ILE A 56 -12.80 6.61 25.17
C ILE A 56 -11.99 7.90 25.18
N LYS A 57 -10.79 7.83 24.63
CA LYS A 57 -9.98 9.00 24.35
C LYS A 57 -9.77 9.11 22.84
N LEU A 58 -10.16 10.23 22.26
CA LEU A 58 -9.87 10.59 20.87
C LEU A 58 -9.06 11.88 20.86
N GLN A 59 -7.91 11.85 20.21
CA GLN A 59 -7.05 13.02 20.09
C GLN A 59 -6.47 13.10 18.68
N THR A 60 -6.60 14.28 18.06
CA THR A 60 -5.85 14.62 16.86
C THR A 60 -4.77 15.64 17.20
N LYS A 61 -3.58 15.49 16.64
CA LYS A 61 -2.46 16.42 16.87
C LYS A 61 -2.65 17.72 16.08
N ASP A 62 -3.24 17.63 14.91
CA ASP A 62 -3.44 18.70 13.94
C ASP A 62 -4.81 18.56 13.25
N PRO A 63 -5.23 19.53 12.43
CA PRO A 63 -6.40 19.38 11.58
C PRO A 63 -6.31 18.09 10.76
N THR A 64 -7.43 17.40 10.61
CA THR A 64 -7.51 16.12 9.92
C THR A 64 -8.61 16.13 8.87
N VAL A 65 -8.51 15.21 7.93
CA VAL A 65 -9.57 14.90 6.97
C VAL A 65 -10.19 13.56 7.34
N VAL A 66 -11.51 13.54 7.37
CA VAL A 66 -12.31 12.33 7.55
C VAL A 66 -12.92 11.95 6.21
N ARG A 67 -12.73 10.71 5.77
CA ARG A 67 -13.41 10.14 4.61
C ARG A 67 -14.16 8.90 5.01
N VAL A 68 -15.42 8.81 4.62
CA VAL A 68 -16.18 7.57 4.68
C VAL A 68 -16.29 6.99 3.28
N ALA A 69 -16.06 5.70 3.16
CA ALA A 69 -16.13 4.97 1.89
C ALA A 69 -16.82 3.62 2.06
N THR A 70 -17.38 3.12 0.97
CA THR A 70 -17.73 1.71 0.84
C THR A 70 -16.56 0.99 0.16
N VAL A 71 -16.09 -0.10 0.77
CA VAL A 71 -15.06 -0.97 0.23
C VAL A 71 -15.67 -2.34 -0.02
N VAL A 72 -15.55 -2.80 -1.27
CA VAL A 72 -16.06 -4.09 -1.71
C VAL A 72 -14.91 -4.97 -2.17
N PHE A 73 -14.83 -6.15 -1.60
CA PHE A 73 -13.99 -7.25 -2.09
C PHE A 73 -14.88 -8.22 -2.85
N GLY A 74 -14.52 -8.54 -4.08
CA GLY A 74 -15.05 -9.72 -4.75
C GLY A 74 -14.41 -11.01 -4.20
N PRO A 75 -14.88 -12.18 -4.60
CA PRO A 75 -14.28 -13.46 -4.21
C PRO A 75 -12.78 -13.50 -4.55
N GLY A 76 -11.95 -13.91 -3.60
CA GLY A 76 -10.49 -13.89 -3.73
C GLY A 76 -9.86 -12.49 -3.75
N GLY A 77 -10.62 -11.46 -3.40
CA GLY A 77 -10.18 -10.06 -3.43
C GLY A 77 -9.09 -9.74 -2.41
N SER A 78 -8.22 -8.79 -2.76
CA SER A 78 -7.11 -8.31 -1.95
C SER A 78 -6.97 -6.80 -2.05
N SER A 79 -6.70 -6.14 -0.93
CA SER A 79 -6.32 -4.73 -0.92
C SER A 79 -4.90 -4.48 -1.45
N GLY A 80 -4.04 -5.51 -1.53
CA GLY A 80 -2.59 -5.34 -1.62
C GLY A 80 -2.00 -4.84 -0.31
N TRP A 81 -0.67 -4.97 -0.17
CA TRP A 81 0.05 -4.45 1.01
C TRP A 81 0.09 -2.93 0.98
N HIS A 82 -0.25 -2.33 2.10
CA HIS A 82 -0.32 -0.87 2.22
C HIS A 82 -0.41 -0.43 3.68
N HIS A 83 -0.15 0.84 3.93
CA HIS A 83 -0.43 1.51 5.19
C HIS A 83 -1.19 2.83 4.99
N HIS A 84 -1.54 3.47 6.09
CA HIS A 84 -2.28 4.73 6.11
C HIS A 84 -1.53 5.79 6.92
N PRO A 85 -1.44 7.08 6.46
CA PRO A 85 -0.75 8.14 7.20
C PRO A 85 -1.46 8.58 8.49
N GLY A 86 -2.57 7.95 8.82
CA GLY A 86 -3.36 8.17 10.02
C GLY A 86 -3.91 6.86 10.55
N PHE A 87 -5.20 6.82 10.88
CA PHE A 87 -5.86 5.57 11.21
C PHE A 87 -7.15 5.37 10.41
N VAL A 88 -7.53 4.12 10.30
CA VAL A 88 -8.73 3.71 9.55
C VAL A 88 -9.56 2.79 10.43
N ILE A 89 -10.85 3.06 10.52
CA ILE A 89 -11.81 2.15 11.15
C ILE A 89 -12.56 1.42 10.05
N VAL A 90 -12.45 0.10 10.05
CA VAL A 90 -13.17 -0.77 9.12
C VAL A 90 -14.31 -1.46 9.87
N SER A 91 -15.53 -1.34 9.34
CA SER A 91 -16.72 -2.02 9.85
C SER A 91 -17.22 -3.00 8.79
N VAL A 92 -17.20 -4.29 9.09
CA VAL A 92 -17.62 -5.34 8.16
C VAL A 92 -19.15 -5.39 8.11
N LYS A 93 -19.73 -5.00 6.97
CA LYS A 93 -21.18 -5.01 6.73
C LYS A 93 -21.67 -6.41 6.38
N SER A 94 -20.96 -7.11 5.50
CA SER A 94 -21.32 -8.46 5.02
C SER A 94 -20.07 -9.20 4.55
N GLY A 95 -20.13 -10.53 4.57
CA GLY A 95 -19.01 -11.40 4.26
C GLY A 95 -18.00 -11.46 5.40
N SER A 96 -16.77 -11.78 5.06
CA SER A 96 -15.63 -11.80 5.99
C SER A 96 -14.35 -11.34 5.32
N VAL A 97 -13.47 -10.75 6.11
CA VAL A 97 -12.14 -10.34 5.68
C VAL A 97 -11.08 -10.91 6.63
N THR A 98 -9.90 -11.21 6.07
CA THR A 98 -8.70 -11.55 6.84
C THR A 98 -7.71 -10.41 6.71
N VAL A 99 -7.28 -9.87 7.84
CA VAL A 99 -6.24 -8.85 7.96
C VAL A 99 -4.91 -9.56 8.19
N TRP A 100 -3.92 -9.23 7.40
CA TRP A 100 -2.54 -9.72 7.48
C TRP A 100 -1.64 -8.59 7.94
N HIS A 101 -0.79 -8.85 8.91
CA HIS A 101 0.18 -7.90 9.46
C HIS A 101 1.58 -8.12 8.88
N SER A 102 2.46 -7.16 9.05
CA SER A 102 3.84 -7.22 8.54
C SER A 102 4.67 -8.37 9.15
N ASP A 103 4.30 -8.86 10.34
CA ASP A 103 4.87 -10.05 10.97
C ASP A 103 4.22 -11.37 10.51
N CYS A 104 3.34 -11.29 9.50
CA CYS A 104 2.54 -12.39 8.95
C CYS A 104 1.53 -13.03 9.90
N SER A 105 1.28 -12.44 11.04
CA SER A 105 0.11 -12.78 11.83
C SER A 105 -1.17 -12.38 11.07
N GLN A 106 -2.27 -13.05 11.37
CA GLN A 106 -3.55 -12.79 10.71
C GLN A 106 -4.71 -12.84 11.68
N GLU A 107 -5.71 -12.03 11.39
CA GLU A 107 -6.98 -12.02 12.11
C GLU A 107 -8.15 -11.97 11.12
N THR A 108 -9.25 -12.67 11.45
CA THR A 108 -10.43 -12.72 10.58
C THR A 108 -11.62 -12.04 11.24
N TYR A 109 -12.27 -11.17 10.49
CA TYR A 109 -13.42 -10.38 10.92
C TYR A 109 -14.63 -10.68 10.04
N GLY A 110 -15.73 -11.10 10.67
CA GLY A 110 -17.01 -11.35 10.00
C GLY A 110 -17.98 -10.17 10.07
N ALA A 111 -19.13 -10.30 9.45
CA ALA A 111 -20.18 -9.30 9.49
C ALA A 111 -20.56 -8.89 10.94
N GLY A 112 -20.66 -7.58 11.18
CA GLY A 112 -20.92 -7.01 12.51
C GLY A 112 -19.65 -6.75 13.34
N SER A 113 -18.46 -7.16 12.87
CA SER A 113 -17.18 -6.85 13.51
C SER A 113 -16.59 -5.55 12.99
N ALA A 114 -15.64 -4.99 13.74
CA ALA A 114 -14.84 -3.86 13.31
C ALA A 114 -13.38 -4.05 13.76
N PHE A 115 -12.44 -3.43 13.01
CA PHE A 115 -11.03 -3.37 13.35
C PHE A 115 -10.45 -2.01 12.98
N VAL A 116 -9.23 -1.76 13.43
CA VAL A 116 -8.51 -0.51 13.16
C VAL A 116 -7.19 -0.83 12.48
N GLU A 117 -6.93 -0.12 11.39
CA GLU A 117 -5.62 -0.06 10.74
C GLU A 117 -4.97 1.26 11.11
N SER A 118 -3.74 1.26 11.60
CA SER A 118 -3.08 2.48 12.05
C SER A 118 -1.56 2.40 11.89
N GLY A 119 -0.97 3.57 11.71
CA GLY A 119 0.49 3.74 11.69
C GLY A 119 1.15 3.32 10.39
N ASP A 120 2.46 3.24 10.47
CA ASP A 120 3.35 2.95 9.35
C ASP A 120 3.60 1.43 9.19
N ASP A 121 2.82 0.58 9.88
CA ASP A 121 2.94 -0.86 9.78
C ASP A 121 2.11 -1.37 8.59
N PRO A 122 2.76 -1.92 7.54
CA PRO A 122 2.07 -2.41 6.38
C PRO A 122 1.12 -3.58 6.71
N GLY A 123 -0.08 -3.50 6.16
CA GLY A 123 -1.07 -4.56 6.24
C GLY A 123 -1.67 -4.90 4.90
N GLN A 124 -2.31 -6.05 4.83
CA GLN A 124 -3.11 -6.48 3.69
C GLN A 124 -4.44 -7.02 4.17
N VAL A 125 -5.52 -6.65 3.50
CA VAL A 125 -6.85 -7.21 3.74
C VAL A 125 -7.26 -8.08 2.56
N THR A 126 -7.71 -9.29 2.84
CA THR A 126 -8.18 -10.25 1.82
C THR A 126 -9.57 -10.75 2.15
N SER A 127 -10.30 -11.24 1.15
CA SER A 127 -11.59 -11.92 1.34
C SER A 127 -11.70 -13.11 0.41
N VAL A 128 -12.00 -14.28 0.94
CA VAL A 128 -12.15 -15.51 0.14
C VAL A 128 -13.44 -15.48 -0.65
N ASP A 129 -14.56 -15.21 0.01
CA ASP A 129 -15.90 -15.29 -0.58
C ASP A 129 -16.48 -13.94 -1.00
N GLY A 130 -15.73 -12.87 -0.72
CA GLY A 130 -16.16 -11.50 -0.90
C GLY A 130 -16.70 -10.87 0.38
N ALA A 131 -16.58 -9.55 0.47
CA ALA A 131 -17.03 -8.77 1.61
C ALA A 131 -17.42 -7.35 1.19
N THR A 132 -18.32 -6.74 1.98
CA THR A 132 -18.61 -5.31 1.90
C THR A 132 -18.31 -4.67 3.25
N ASN A 133 -17.55 -3.59 3.23
CA ASN A 133 -17.17 -2.86 4.43
C ASN A 133 -17.53 -1.38 4.32
N TYR A 134 -17.84 -0.76 5.46
CA TYR A 134 -17.80 0.69 5.60
C TYR A 134 -16.49 1.09 6.27
N VAL A 135 -15.79 2.01 5.64
CA VAL A 135 -14.42 2.38 6.06
C VAL A 135 -14.38 3.87 6.36
N THR A 136 -13.90 4.21 7.54
CA THR A 136 -13.70 5.60 7.96
C THR A 136 -12.20 5.86 8.09
N TYR A 137 -11.67 6.69 7.20
CA TYR A 137 -10.31 7.19 7.23
C TYR A 137 -10.24 8.47 8.05
N VAL A 138 -9.25 8.59 8.91
CA VAL A 138 -8.90 9.82 9.62
C VAL A 138 -7.41 10.07 9.37
N VAL A 139 -7.11 11.02 8.49
CA VAL A 139 -5.74 11.26 8.01
C VAL A 139 -5.34 12.72 8.22
N PRO A 140 -4.05 13.05 8.31
CA PRO A 140 -3.59 14.43 8.39
C PRO A 140 -4.08 15.26 7.20
N ASN A 141 -4.50 16.50 7.47
CA ASN A 141 -4.87 17.45 6.42
C ASN A 141 -3.59 18.13 5.87
N VAL A 142 -2.92 17.43 4.97
CA VAL A 142 -1.66 17.86 4.33
C VAL A 142 -1.80 17.83 2.80
N SER A 143 -0.94 18.57 2.11
CA SER A 143 -0.91 18.58 0.65
C SER A 143 0.38 17.89 0.14
N PRO A 144 0.29 16.91 -0.76
CA PRO A 144 -0.93 16.29 -1.29
C PRO A 144 -1.68 15.47 -0.23
N LEU A 145 -3.03 15.41 -0.35
CA LEU A 145 -3.85 14.61 0.54
C LEU A 145 -3.71 13.13 0.17
N VAL A 146 -3.25 12.32 1.13
CA VAL A 146 -2.99 10.90 0.97
C VAL A 146 -3.86 10.10 1.92
N PHE A 147 -4.53 9.07 1.42
CA PHE A 147 -5.34 8.15 2.23
C PHE A 147 -4.74 6.76 2.32
N ARG A 148 -3.83 6.42 1.40
CA ARG A 148 -3.20 5.12 1.30
C ARG A 148 -1.80 5.29 0.71
N ILE A 149 -0.85 4.48 1.20
CA ILE A 149 0.51 4.34 0.68
C ILE A 149 0.71 2.86 0.43
N ASP A 150 1.08 2.51 -0.81
CA ASP A 150 1.32 1.11 -1.18
C ASP A 150 2.71 0.67 -0.74
N ASP A 151 2.81 -0.56 -0.24
CA ASP A 151 4.02 -1.16 0.32
C ASP A 151 4.39 -2.44 -0.41
N ASP A 152 5.65 -2.82 -0.30
CA ASP A 152 6.11 -4.14 -0.72
C ASP A 152 5.64 -5.21 0.27
N PRO A 153 5.35 -6.43 -0.21
CA PRO A 153 5.04 -7.54 0.68
C PRO A 153 6.20 -7.82 1.65
N PRO A 154 5.92 -8.12 2.93
CA PRO A 154 6.96 -8.56 3.84
C PRO A 154 7.56 -9.90 3.40
N ALA A 155 8.78 -10.18 3.83
CA ALA A 155 9.53 -11.37 3.40
C ALA A 155 8.80 -12.70 3.68
N CYS A 156 7.94 -12.74 4.69
CA CYS A 156 7.15 -13.92 5.05
C CYS A 156 5.88 -14.09 4.18
N ALA A 157 5.52 -13.13 3.35
CA ALA A 157 4.36 -13.19 2.46
C ALA A 157 4.72 -13.65 1.03
N SER A 158 6.00 -14.03 0.81
CA SER A 158 6.55 -14.51 -0.49
C SER A 158 6.47 -16.02 -0.65
#